data_bc23a603d04fc49a824e36ca08633802
#
_entry.id   bc23a603d04fc49a824e36ca08633802
#
_cell.length_a   1.000
_cell.length_b   1.000
_cell.length_c   1.000
_cell.angle_alpha   90.00
_cell.angle_beta   90.00
_cell.angle_gamma   90.00
#
_symmetry.space_group_name_H-M   'P 1'
#
loop_
_entity.id
_entity.type
_entity.pdbx_description
1 polymer ?
#
loop_
_entity_poly.entity_id
_entity_poly.type
_entity_poly.pdbx_seq_one_letter_code
_entity_poly.pdbx_strand_id
1 'polypeptide(L)'
;MRRPLTLVLFAIALPVALIAPFLIHTQMFIARFETSYEKWTRLDSPNYEIIVASNSLTDPTGGINTLQVQDGRIVEASNPDCAVCPLAEFAELTVDALFARVWDDCIRTYPRGFQFPICNVEYHDVLGYPARMDTYTFNDQGECEPSITVLSLRLLP
;
A
#
# COMPACT_ATOMS: atom_id res chain seq x y z
N MET A 1 -55.16 -8.23 8.53
CA MET A 1 -54.26 -7.86 7.43
C MET A 1 -53.13 -6.97 7.93
N ARG A 2 -52.02 -7.53 8.49
CA ARG A 2 -50.87 -6.73 9.04
C ARG A 2 -49.48 -7.25 8.56
N ARG A 3 -49.43 -7.86 7.34
CA ARG A 3 -48.17 -8.48 6.81
C ARG A 3 -47.29 -7.67 5.87
N PRO A 4 -47.64 -6.48 5.30
CA PRO A 4 -46.75 -5.80 4.36
C PRO A 4 -45.58 -5.04 5.02
N LEU A 5 -45.73 -4.56 6.28
CA LEU A 5 -44.70 -3.72 6.91
C LEU A 5 -43.44 -4.49 7.29
N THR A 6 -43.60 -5.73 7.75
CA THR A 6 -42.49 -6.61 8.11
C THR A 6 -41.63 -7.02 6.90
N LEU A 7 -42.24 -7.28 5.75
CA LEU A 7 -41.54 -7.62 4.50
C LEU A 7 -40.72 -6.43 3.96
N VAL A 8 -41.25 -5.22 4.06
CA VAL A 8 -40.56 -3.99 3.64
C VAL A 8 -39.35 -3.71 4.55
N LEU A 9 -39.46 -3.91 5.86
CA LEU A 9 -38.37 -3.76 6.81
C LEU A 9 -37.22 -4.79 6.54
N PHE A 10 -37.55 -6.03 6.24
CA PHE A 10 -36.57 -7.04 5.85
C PHE A 10 -35.88 -6.73 4.51
N ALA A 11 -36.60 -6.21 3.54
CA ALA A 11 -36.06 -5.84 2.23
C ALA A 11 -35.05 -4.69 2.29
N ILE A 12 -35.13 -3.82 3.29
CA ILE A 12 -34.18 -2.72 3.49
C ILE A 12 -33.05 -3.12 4.46
N ALA A 13 -33.37 -3.87 5.52
CA ALA A 13 -32.39 -4.23 6.53
C ALA A 13 -31.30 -5.19 6.00
N LEU A 14 -31.64 -6.10 5.10
CA LEU A 14 -30.71 -7.08 4.56
C LEU A 14 -29.59 -6.43 3.71
N PRO A 15 -29.86 -5.57 2.72
CA PRO A 15 -28.81 -4.89 1.96
C PRO A 15 -27.99 -3.95 2.83
N VAL A 16 -28.58 -3.26 3.81
CA VAL A 16 -27.83 -2.39 4.74
C VAL A 16 -26.87 -3.21 5.59
N ALA A 17 -27.30 -4.37 6.12
CA ALA A 17 -26.44 -5.25 6.91
C ALA A 17 -25.26 -5.83 6.10
N LEU A 18 -25.41 -6.01 4.79
CA LEU A 18 -24.36 -6.50 3.91
C LEU A 18 -23.37 -5.39 3.50
N ILE A 19 -23.86 -4.17 3.31
CA ILE A 19 -23.04 -3.04 2.81
C ILE A 19 -22.31 -2.33 3.96
N ALA A 20 -22.91 -2.22 5.14
CA ALA A 20 -22.34 -1.49 6.26
C ALA A 20 -20.94 -1.98 6.70
N PRO A 21 -20.66 -3.30 6.86
CA PRO A 21 -19.33 -3.77 7.22
C PRO A 21 -18.27 -3.39 6.20
N PHE A 22 -18.63 -3.40 4.92
CA PHE A 22 -17.76 -3.02 3.82
C PHE A 22 -17.41 -1.53 3.86
N LEU A 23 -18.39 -0.66 4.04
CA LEU A 23 -18.16 0.78 4.16
C LEU A 23 -17.30 1.11 5.39
N ILE A 24 -17.54 0.45 6.53
CA ILE A 24 -16.76 0.63 7.75
C ILE A 24 -15.31 0.23 7.50
N HIS A 25 -15.07 -0.93 6.88
CA HIS A 25 -13.72 -1.41 6.57
C HIS A 25 -12.97 -0.43 5.68
N THR A 26 -13.62 0.07 4.62
CA THR A 26 -13.03 1.05 3.70
C THR A 26 -12.67 2.35 4.42
N GLN A 27 -13.57 2.87 5.25
CA GLN A 27 -13.31 4.09 6.02
C GLN A 27 -12.15 3.90 7.02
N MET A 28 -12.07 2.76 7.68
CA MET A 28 -10.96 2.44 8.58
C MET A 28 -9.62 2.33 7.83
N PHE A 29 -9.62 1.77 6.63
CA PHE A 29 -8.42 1.67 5.80
C PHE A 29 -7.93 3.07 5.38
N ILE A 30 -8.83 3.91 4.87
CA ILE A 30 -8.51 5.30 4.49
C ILE A 30 -7.99 6.09 5.70
N ALA A 31 -8.66 6.00 6.85
CA ALA A 31 -8.23 6.71 8.05
C ALA A 31 -6.83 6.27 8.55
N ARG A 32 -6.50 4.98 8.42
CA ARG A 32 -5.15 4.49 8.72
C ARG A 32 -4.11 5.05 7.75
N PHE A 33 -4.42 5.07 6.46
CA PHE A 33 -3.56 5.67 5.45
C PHE A 33 -3.30 7.14 5.76
N GLU A 34 -4.34 7.93 5.94
CA GLU A 34 -4.23 9.38 6.22
C GLU A 34 -3.40 9.64 7.49
N THR A 35 -3.68 8.93 8.57
CA THR A 35 -2.93 9.06 9.84
C THR A 35 -1.45 8.71 9.65
N SER A 36 -1.14 7.68 8.89
CA SER A 36 0.21 7.21 8.64
C SER A 36 0.97 8.14 7.70
N TYR A 37 0.32 8.61 6.66
CA TYR A 37 0.86 9.61 5.74
C TYR A 37 1.15 10.95 6.44
N GLU A 38 0.25 11.39 7.34
CA GLU A 38 0.46 12.59 8.14
C GLU A 38 1.67 12.46 9.08
N LYS A 39 1.90 11.29 9.70
CA LYS A 39 3.09 11.05 10.52
C LYS A 39 4.37 11.18 9.70
N TRP A 40 4.39 10.61 8.50
CA TRP A 40 5.53 10.66 7.60
C TRP A 40 5.82 12.09 7.11
N THR A 41 4.80 12.79 6.64
CA THR A 41 4.95 14.15 6.09
C THR A 41 5.35 15.18 7.15
N ARG A 42 5.08 14.93 8.43
CA ARG A 42 5.57 15.79 9.54
C ARG A 42 7.09 15.75 9.70
N LEU A 43 7.78 14.79 9.11
CA LEU A 43 9.25 14.71 9.14
C LEU A 43 9.90 15.70 8.15
N ASP A 44 9.13 16.41 7.35
CA ASP A 44 9.56 17.46 6.41
C ASP A 44 10.67 16.98 5.45
N SER A 45 10.32 16.02 4.60
CA SER A 45 11.23 15.41 3.60
C SER A 45 12.50 14.83 4.22
N PRO A 46 12.38 13.82 5.06
CA PRO A 46 13.53 13.28 5.81
C PRO A 46 14.55 12.66 4.85
N ASN A 47 15.84 12.83 5.22
CA ASN A 47 16.88 12.01 4.64
C ASN A 47 16.86 10.65 5.32
N TYR A 48 16.94 9.57 4.56
CA TYR A 48 16.87 8.23 5.14
C TYR A 48 17.62 7.19 4.31
N GLU A 49 18.01 6.13 4.98
CA GLU A 49 18.40 4.87 4.38
C GLU A 49 17.27 3.87 4.59
N ILE A 50 16.89 3.17 3.53
CA ILE A 50 15.83 2.15 3.58
C ILE A 50 16.33 0.85 2.96
N ILE A 51 16.01 -0.27 3.61
CA ILE A 51 16.23 -1.61 3.06
C ILE A 51 14.85 -2.20 2.77
N VAL A 52 14.62 -2.51 1.49
CA VAL A 52 13.33 -3.01 0.99
C VAL A 52 13.51 -4.37 0.35
N ALA A 53 12.70 -5.33 0.75
CA ALA A 53 12.55 -6.59 0.05
C ALA A 53 11.33 -6.54 -0.88
N SER A 54 11.54 -6.85 -2.14
CA SER A 54 10.49 -7.01 -3.15
C SER A 54 10.55 -8.43 -3.71
N ASN A 55 9.42 -9.12 -3.79
CA ASN A 55 9.36 -10.48 -4.35
C ASN A 55 8.95 -10.51 -5.83
N SER A 56 9.10 -9.40 -6.55
CA SER A 56 8.89 -9.38 -7.99
C SER A 56 9.92 -10.28 -8.70
N LEU A 57 9.44 -11.24 -9.47
CA LEU A 57 10.30 -12.14 -10.27
C LEU A 57 10.67 -11.53 -11.64
N THR A 58 9.95 -10.51 -12.07
CA THR A 58 10.09 -9.90 -13.40
C THR A 58 10.72 -8.51 -13.38
N ASP A 59 10.82 -7.91 -12.19
CA ASP A 59 11.37 -6.58 -11.98
C ASP A 59 12.86 -6.69 -11.60
N PRO A 60 13.77 -5.93 -12.24
CA PRO A 60 15.18 -5.90 -11.87
C PRO A 60 15.43 -5.45 -10.43
N THR A 61 14.43 -4.82 -9.79
CA THR A 61 14.44 -4.47 -8.36
C THR A 61 13.89 -5.59 -7.46
N GLY A 62 13.64 -6.80 -7.98
CA GLY A 62 13.34 -7.97 -7.16
C GLY A 62 14.49 -8.29 -6.20
N GLY A 63 14.18 -8.89 -5.04
CA GLY A 63 15.16 -9.19 -4.00
C GLY A 63 15.30 -8.09 -2.96
N ILE A 64 16.51 -7.96 -2.38
CA ILE A 64 16.78 -6.99 -1.30
C ILE A 64 17.48 -5.77 -1.89
N ASN A 65 16.88 -4.61 -1.69
CA ASN A 65 17.36 -3.32 -2.17
C ASN A 65 17.73 -2.43 -0.99
N THR A 66 18.89 -1.79 -1.04
CA THR A 66 19.29 -0.74 -0.09
C THR A 66 19.32 0.59 -0.83
N LEU A 67 18.62 1.59 -0.31
CA LEU A 67 18.52 2.92 -0.91
C LEU A 67 18.91 3.98 0.10
N GLN A 68 19.66 5.00 -0.36
CA GLN A 68 19.81 6.27 0.34
C GLN A 68 18.98 7.34 -0.38
N VAL A 69 18.13 8.01 0.38
CA VAL A 69 17.28 9.09 -0.11
C VAL A 69 17.65 10.38 0.59
N GLN A 70 17.92 11.43 -0.17
CA GLN A 70 18.20 12.78 0.32
C GLN A 70 17.37 13.79 -0.45
N ASP A 71 16.72 14.70 0.27
CA ASP A 71 15.83 15.71 -0.31
C ASP A 71 14.78 15.09 -1.28
N GLY A 72 14.21 13.94 -0.90
CA GLY A 72 13.22 13.20 -1.69
C GLY A 72 13.79 12.52 -2.95
N ARG A 73 15.11 12.43 -3.12
CA ARG A 73 15.75 11.81 -4.27
C ARG A 73 16.68 10.68 -3.86
N ILE A 74 16.69 9.62 -4.66
CA ILE A 74 17.65 8.53 -4.46
C ILE A 74 19.03 9.03 -4.89
N VAL A 75 19.97 9.03 -3.95
CA VAL A 75 21.37 9.39 -4.20
C VAL A 75 22.26 8.16 -4.33
N GLU A 76 21.87 7.05 -3.73
CA GLU A 76 22.55 5.77 -3.82
C GLU A 76 21.54 4.63 -3.78
N ALA A 77 21.78 3.59 -4.57
CA ALA A 77 21.02 2.36 -4.53
C ALA A 77 21.92 1.16 -4.78
N SER A 78 21.66 0.06 -4.11
CA SER A 78 22.32 -1.22 -4.35
C SER A 78 21.35 -2.37 -4.27
N ASN A 79 21.53 -3.32 -5.20
CA ASN A 79 20.84 -4.60 -5.24
C ASN A 79 21.86 -5.68 -5.56
N PRO A 80 22.05 -6.70 -4.68
CA PRO A 80 23.03 -7.77 -4.93
C PRO A 80 22.80 -8.55 -6.22
N ASP A 81 21.55 -8.62 -6.67
CA ASP A 81 21.14 -9.37 -7.85
C ASP A 81 21.24 -8.53 -9.14
N CYS A 82 21.54 -7.24 -9.02
CA CYS A 82 21.68 -6.33 -10.15
C CYS A 82 22.98 -5.52 -10.07
N ALA A 83 23.99 -5.93 -10.80
CA ALA A 83 25.32 -5.29 -10.77
C ALA A 83 25.34 -3.87 -11.37
N VAL A 84 24.39 -3.51 -12.24
CA VAL A 84 24.35 -2.21 -12.95
C VAL A 84 22.89 -1.79 -13.17
N CYS A 85 22.09 -1.61 -12.10
CA CYS A 85 20.76 -1.04 -12.20
C CYS A 85 20.82 0.50 -12.15
N PRO A 86 20.18 1.19 -13.10
CA PRO A 86 20.05 2.63 -13.03
C PRO A 86 19.19 3.05 -11.83
N LEU A 87 19.56 4.16 -11.16
CA LEU A 87 18.82 4.66 -9.98
C LEU A 87 17.33 4.86 -10.22
N ALA A 88 16.94 5.15 -11.46
CA ALA A 88 15.55 5.36 -11.84
C ALA A 88 14.66 4.10 -11.62
N GLU A 89 15.23 2.91 -11.70
CA GLU A 89 14.49 1.66 -11.48
C GLU A 89 14.08 1.46 -10.03
N PHE A 90 14.79 2.10 -9.09
CA PHE A 90 14.48 2.04 -7.67
C PHE A 90 13.49 3.12 -7.20
N ALA A 91 13.05 4.00 -8.09
CA ALA A 91 12.18 5.13 -7.74
C ALA A 91 10.87 4.69 -7.06
N GLU A 92 10.34 3.55 -7.44
CA GLU A 92 9.12 2.94 -6.91
C GLU A 92 9.27 2.39 -5.47
N LEU A 93 10.49 2.30 -4.96
CA LEU A 93 10.80 1.75 -3.62
C LEU A 93 11.03 2.83 -2.56
N THR A 94 10.94 4.11 -2.91
CA THR A 94 10.98 5.20 -1.92
C THR A 94 9.72 5.20 -1.07
N VAL A 95 9.78 5.74 0.15
CA VAL A 95 8.60 5.81 1.02
C VAL A 95 7.45 6.59 0.39
N ASP A 96 7.75 7.69 -0.30
CA ASP A 96 6.72 8.48 -0.98
C ASP A 96 6.07 7.71 -2.13
N ALA A 97 6.86 6.94 -2.89
CA ALA A 97 6.35 6.07 -3.95
C ALA A 97 5.50 4.92 -3.37
N LEU A 98 5.90 4.34 -2.24
CA LEU A 98 5.09 3.34 -1.55
C LEU A 98 3.74 3.90 -1.10
N PHE A 99 3.68 5.13 -0.59
CA PHE A 99 2.42 5.79 -0.29
C PHE A 99 1.58 6.06 -1.54
N ALA A 100 2.21 6.54 -2.63
CA ALA A 100 1.52 6.76 -3.90
C ALA A 100 0.91 5.45 -4.43
N ARG A 101 1.64 4.35 -4.34
CA ARG A 101 1.17 3.02 -4.73
C ARG A 101 0.00 2.54 -3.86
N VAL A 102 0.05 2.70 -2.55
CA VAL A 102 -1.10 2.39 -1.67
C VAL A 102 -2.32 3.22 -2.07
N TRP A 103 -2.12 4.50 -2.39
CA TRP A 103 -3.21 5.35 -2.84
C TRP A 103 -3.81 4.87 -4.16
N ASP A 104 -2.99 4.63 -5.16
CA ASP A 104 -3.44 4.28 -6.50
C ASP A 104 -4.04 2.86 -6.55
N ASP A 105 -3.38 1.87 -5.97
CA ASP A 105 -3.79 0.47 -6.07
C ASP A 105 -4.88 0.10 -5.07
N CYS A 106 -4.85 0.67 -3.85
CA CYS A 106 -5.71 0.25 -2.77
C CYS A 106 -6.87 1.20 -2.46
N ILE A 107 -6.71 2.51 -2.71
CA ILE A 107 -7.73 3.51 -2.37
C ILE A 107 -8.46 4.00 -3.61
N ARG A 108 -7.73 4.47 -4.61
CA ARG A 108 -8.31 5.09 -5.81
C ARG A 108 -9.00 4.10 -6.73
N THR A 109 -8.51 2.88 -6.84
CA THR A 109 -9.11 1.81 -7.64
C THR A 109 -10.35 1.19 -7.00
N TYR A 110 -10.62 1.52 -5.75
CA TYR A 110 -11.84 1.14 -5.06
C TYR A 110 -13.02 2.04 -5.48
N PRO A 111 -14.11 1.66 -6.07
CA PRO A 111 -14.64 0.42 -6.58
C PRO A 111 -14.84 0.46 -8.11
N ARG A 112 -13.94 -0.07 -8.88
CA ARG A 112 -14.14 -0.20 -10.33
C ARG A 112 -14.39 -1.66 -10.72
N GLY A 113 -15.64 -2.13 -10.50
CA GLY A 113 -16.07 -3.46 -10.89
C GLY A 113 -15.91 -4.53 -9.80
N PHE A 114 -16.27 -5.78 -10.11
CA PHE A 114 -16.27 -6.92 -9.19
C PHE A 114 -14.88 -7.50 -8.88
N GLN A 115 -13.81 -6.86 -9.34
CA GLN A 115 -12.43 -7.21 -9.02
C GLN A 115 -11.94 -6.24 -7.96
N PHE A 116 -11.95 -6.69 -6.71
CA PHE A 116 -11.41 -5.92 -5.58
C PHE A 116 -9.94 -6.30 -5.41
N PRO A 117 -8.99 -5.37 -5.58
CA PRO A 117 -7.65 -5.63 -5.09
C PRO A 117 -7.75 -5.85 -3.58
N ILE A 118 -7.27 -7.00 -3.11
CA ILE A 118 -7.13 -7.22 -1.68
C ILE A 118 -5.80 -6.60 -1.31
N CYS A 119 -5.86 -5.44 -0.67
CA CYS A 119 -4.67 -4.78 -0.15
C CYS A 119 -4.55 -5.05 1.35
N ASN A 120 -3.41 -5.56 1.75
CA ASN A 120 -3.02 -5.62 3.15
C ASN A 120 -1.80 -4.71 3.33
N VAL A 121 -1.97 -3.61 4.06
CA VAL A 121 -0.90 -2.64 4.32
C VAL A 121 -0.69 -2.50 5.82
N GLU A 122 0.53 -2.75 6.25
CA GLU A 122 0.98 -2.51 7.61
C GLU A 122 1.85 -1.25 7.62
N TYR A 123 1.61 -0.37 8.59
CA TYR A 123 2.36 0.88 8.73
C TYR A 123 3.25 0.82 9.97
N HIS A 124 4.42 1.44 9.89
CA HIS A 124 5.31 1.59 11.04
C HIS A 124 4.66 2.51 12.08
N ASP A 125 4.54 2.04 13.32
CA ASP A 125 3.75 2.69 14.37
C ASP A 125 4.18 4.13 14.68
N VAL A 126 5.49 4.39 14.67
CA VAL A 126 6.05 5.70 15.04
C VAL A 126 6.19 6.61 13.83
N LEU A 127 6.84 6.15 12.77
CA LEU A 127 7.19 6.97 11.61
C LEU A 127 6.10 7.00 10.53
N GLY A 128 5.16 6.05 10.56
CA GLY A 128 4.00 6.01 9.68
C GLY A 128 4.25 5.41 8.29
N TYR A 129 5.47 5.17 7.85
CA TYR A 129 5.73 4.64 6.52
C TYR A 129 5.11 3.24 6.32
N PRO A 130 4.74 2.86 5.08
CA PRO A 130 4.28 1.52 4.77
C PRO A 130 5.41 0.50 5.03
N ALA A 131 5.25 -0.29 6.10
CA ALA A 131 6.27 -1.29 6.50
C ALA A 131 6.10 -2.59 5.71
N ARG A 132 4.88 -2.93 5.34
CA ARG A 132 4.56 -4.08 4.49
C ARG A 132 3.38 -3.75 3.60
N MET A 133 3.44 -4.17 2.36
CA MET A 133 2.37 -4.02 1.40
C MET A 133 2.23 -5.31 0.60
N ASP A 134 1.09 -5.97 0.75
CA ASP A 134 0.68 -7.11 -0.06
C ASP A 134 -0.51 -6.66 -0.91
N THR A 135 -0.33 -6.59 -2.22
CA THR A 135 -1.39 -6.30 -3.17
C THR A 135 -1.71 -7.57 -3.95
N TYR A 136 -2.97 -8.01 -3.89
CA TYR A 136 -3.46 -9.15 -4.64
C TYR A 136 -4.40 -8.63 -5.71
N THR A 137 -3.89 -8.35 -6.90
CA THR A 137 -4.71 -8.19 -8.09
C THR A 137 -4.86 -9.55 -8.74
N PHE A 138 -6.08 -10.04 -8.84
CA PHE A 138 -6.37 -11.16 -9.72
C PHE A 138 -6.37 -10.61 -11.15
N ASN A 139 -5.21 -10.65 -11.81
CA ASN A 139 -5.20 -10.51 -13.25
C ASN A 139 -5.76 -11.79 -13.89
N ASP A 140 -6.11 -11.73 -15.17
CA ASP A 140 -6.66 -12.88 -15.92
C ASP A 140 -5.68 -14.08 -15.99
N GLN A 141 -4.47 -13.94 -15.48
CA GLN A 141 -3.41 -14.94 -15.45
C GLN A 141 -3.20 -15.54 -14.05
N GLY A 142 -3.90 -15.06 -13.03
CA GLY A 142 -3.80 -15.55 -11.64
C GLY A 142 -2.48 -15.20 -10.94
N GLU A 143 -1.74 -14.24 -11.47
CA GLU A 143 -0.50 -13.77 -10.86
C GLU A 143 -0.80 -12.79 -9.73
N CYS A 144 -0.17 -12.99 -8.58
CA CYS A 144 -0.19 -12.03 -7.48
C CYS A 144 0.83 -10.92 -7.76
N GLU A 145 0.46 -9.67 -7.54
CA GLU A 145 1.43 -8.58 -7.55
C GLU A 145 2.48 -8.76 -6.45
N PRO A 146 3.70 -8.24 -6.66
CA PRO A 146 4.79 -8.42 -5.71
C PRO A 146 4.47 -7.81 -4.36
N SER A 147 4.71 -8.56 -3.29
CA SER A 147 4.70 -7.98 -1.95
C SER A 147 5.99 -7.17 -1.75
N ILE A 148 5.84 -6.04 -1.05
CA ILE A 148 6.94 -5.17 -0.67
C ILE A 148 7.00 -5.15 0.86
N THR A 149 8.19 -5.36 1.40
CA THR A 149 8.44 -5.30 2.84
C THR A 149 9.64 -4.41 3.12
N VAL A 150 9.45 -3.38 3.94
CA VAL A 150 10.54 -2.57 4.47
C VAL A 150 11.18 -3.31 5.63
N LEU A 151 12.39 -3.79 5.43
CA LEU A 151 13.14 -4.53 6.43
C LEU A 151 13.76 -3.61 7.48
N SER A 152 14.15 -2.40 7.06
CA SER A 152 14.75 -1.41 7.93
C SER A 152 14.61 -0.02 7.32
N LEU A 153 14.39 0.99 8.15
CA LEU A 153 14.49 2.41 7.77
C LEU A 153 15.22 3.17 8.88
N ARG A 154 16.24 3.92 8.49
CA ARG A 154 17.02 4.76 9.39
C ARG A 154 17.02 6.19 8.88
N LEU A 155 16.56 7.13 9.69
CA LEU A 155 16.68 8.56 9.40
C LEU A 155 18.14 8.99 9.46
N LEU A 156 18.55 9.79 8.50
CA LEU A 156 19.88 10.38 8.41
C LEU A 156 19.85 11.83 8.92
N PRO A 157 20.99 12.33 9.46
CA PRO A 157 21.06 13.70 9.94
C PRO A 157 20.98 14.72 8.82
#